data_7f319edd8a64ef99d00c9c49968aba9d
#
_entry.id   7f319edd8a64ef99d00c9c49968aba9d
#
_cell.length_a   1.000
_cell.length_b   1.000
_cell.length_c   1.000
_cell.angle_alpha   90.00
_cell.angle_beta   90.00
_cell.angle_gamma   90.00
#
_symmetry.space_group_name_H-M   'P 1'
#
loop_
_entity.id
_entity.type
_entity.pdbx_description
1 polymer ?
#
loop_
_entity_poly.entity_id
_entity_poly.type
_entity_poly.pdbx_seq_one_letter_code
_entity_poly.pdbx_strand_id
1 'polypeptide(L)'
;MPGRERIQEYRRKRMRLRSIRAAARRRIVAAGRDALRPLTGRMGRARAWLDQRRRWSSPSLALAALALAAILPFLQDWFVLPGWLQRGTSSTALAQWALFALFALGLNVVVGLAGLLDLGYVAFWAIGSYTAALMSGAVGYSRAIETAGSRIPPLPTWKMWMWLIFLVALAVAVLAGILLGSPTLRLRGDYLAIVTLGFGEIIRLTANNLDSITLGPQGIVSIPHPGIRIGGLSLQWGTLTDKKYYWLLLGFVVLWVIAIRLLDNSRIGRAWVAIREDEVAAASMGVPVVRMKLAAFAIGACTAGVGGVVFAQQTNFMNPDTFTIIQSVLIVCMVVIGGMGSVAGAIVGAALITLLPEVFRGLEDYRFFVFGLAIVLIMVFRPQGLIPSRRRKAELRGGGVVDQQLYEAQHAGGAGR
;
A
#
# COMPACT_ATOMS: atom_id res chain seq x y z
N MET A 1 28.20 -78.95 3.33
CA MET A 1 27.31 -77.72 3.33
C MET A 1 27.40 -76.93 4.65
N PRO A 2 28.56 -76.69 5.27
CA PRO A 2 28.62 -75.93 6.54
C PRO A 2 28.75 -74.42 6.42
N GLY A 3 28.76 -73.83 5.19
CA GLY A 3 28.97 -72.38 5.00
C GLY A 3 27.71 -71.54 5.05
N ARG A 4 26.56 -72.11 4.71
CA ARG A 4 25.31 -71.31 4.65
C ARG A 4 24.72 -71.00 6.03
N GLU A 5 24.87 -71.88 7.00
CA GLU A 5 24.35 -71.62 8.35
C GLU A 5 25.12 -70.52 9.08
N ARG A 6 26.47 -70.46 8.94
CA ARG A 6 27.29 -69.45 9.55
C ARG A 6 26.96 -68.07 9.01
N ILE A 7 26.62 -67.91 7.70
CA ILE A 7 26.23 -66.65 7.07
C ILE A 7 24.87 -66.26 7.60
N GLN A 8 23.91 -67.14 7.79
CA GLN A 8 22.61 -66.84 8.35
C GLN A 8 22.68 -66.42 9.82
N GLU A 9 23.51 -67.07 10.61
CA GLU A 9 23.73 -66.69 12.01
C GLU A 9 24.39 -65.32 12.15
N TYR A 10 25.35 -65.00 11.29
CA TYR A 10 25.96 -63.65 11.22
C TYR A 10 24.99 -62.58 10.82
N ARG A 11 24.11 -62.84 9.86
CA ARG A 11 23.03 -61.88 9.46
C ARG A 11 22.01 -61.66 10.58
N ARG A 12 21.62 -62.71 11.34
CA ARG A 12 20.74 -62.64 12.51
C ARG A 12 21.39 -61.86 13.66
N LYS A 13 22.64 -62.03 13.97
CA LYS A 13 23.38 -61.25 14.97
C LYS A 13 23.49 -59.78 14.55
N ARG A 14 23.77 -59.53 13.30
CA ARG A 14 23.87 -58.14 12.77
C ARG A 14 22.52 -57.39 12.78
N MET A 15 21.43 -58.05 12.48
CA MET A 15 20.07 -57.48 12.58
C MET A 15 19.68 -57.21 14.04
N ARG A 16 19.97 -58.13 14.98
CA ARG A 16 19.74 -57.89 16.41
C ARG A 16 20.52 -56.67 16.93
N LEU A 17 21.78 -56.54 16.58
CA LEU A 17 22.60 -55.38 16.98
C LEU A 17 22.07 -54.05 16.40
N ARG A 18 21.57 -54.09 15.17
CA ARG A 18 20.94 -52.92 14.56
C ARG A 18 19.63 -52.51 15.27
N SER A 19 18.79 -53.49 15.65
CA SER A 19 17.55 -53.24 16.38
C SER A 19 17.80 -52.66 17.79
N ILE A 20 18.81 -53.20 18.50
CA ILE A 20 19.21 -52.72 19.83
C ILE A 20 19.78 -51.29 19.74
N ARG A 21 20.61 -50.98 18.75
CA ARG A 21 21.14 -49.63 18.53
C ARG A 21 20.01 -48.62 18.14
N ALA A 22 19.06 -49.05 17.32
CA ALA A 22 17.89 -48.22 16.97
C ALA A 22 16.99 -47.97 18.18
N ALA A 23 16.75 -48.98 19.03
CA ALA A 23 15.99 -48.84 20.26
C ALA A 23 16.68 -47.91 21.29
N ALA A 24 17.99 -48.06 21.47
CA ALA A 24 18.79 -47.19 22.32
C ALA A 24 18.77 -45.73 21.85
N ARG A 25 18.93 -45.51 20.53
CA ARG A 25 18.84 -44.17 19.93
C ARG A 25 17.46 -43.55 20.12
N ARG A 26 16.37 -44.30 19.98
CA ARG A 26 15.01 -43.84 20.26
C ARG A 26 14.81 -43.44 21.72
N ARG A 27 15.37 -44.22 22.68
CA ARG A 27 15.32 -43.89 24.12
C ARG A 27 16.09 -42.64 24.46
N ILE A 28 17.28 -42.42 23.88
CA ILE A 28 18.07 -41.19 24.09
C ILE A 28 17.36 -39.96 23.52
N VAL A 29 16.77 -40.09 22.33
CA VAL A 29 16.00 -38.99 21.71
C VAL A 29 14.73 -38.68 22.51
N ALA A 30 14.04 -39.72 23.02
CA ALA A 30 12.85 -39.54 23.86
C ALA A 30 13.22 -38.88 25.21
N ALA A 31 14.27 -39.35 25.88
CA ALA A 31 14.76 -38.76 27.13
C ALA A 31 15.22 -37.29 26.93
N GLY A 32 15.88 -36.97 25.81
CA GLY A 32 16.24 -35.59 25.44
C GLY A 32 15.02 -34.71 25.19
N ARG A 33 13.96 -35.23 24.56
CA ARG A 33 12.68 -34.51 24.39
C ARG A 33 11.97 -34.26 25.73
N ASP A 34 11.96 -35.24 26.62
CA ASP A 34 11.29 -35.09 27.92
C ASP A 34 12.05 -34.17 28.86
N ALA A 35 13.36 -34.12 28.79
CA ALA A 35 14.20 -33.17 29.51
C ALA A 35 14.01 -31.71 29.00
N LEU A 36 13.69 -31.53 27.71
CA LEU A 36 13.46 -30.22 27.11
C LEU A 36 12.00 -29.72 27.21
N ARG A 37 11.03 -30.59 27.53
CA ARG A 37 9.62 -30.25 27.69
C ARG A 37 9.34 -29.08 28.65
N PRO A 38 9.93 -28.99 29.85
CA PRO A 38 9.68 -27.86 30.74
C PRO A 38 10.23 -26.54 30.20
N LEU A 39 11.34 -26.58 29.44
CA LEU A 39 11.92 -25.38 28.80
C LEU A 39 11.10 -24.93 27.62
N THR A 40 10.62 -25.85 26.76
CA THR A 40 9.75 -25.53 25.63
C THR A 40 8.38 -25.04 26.10
N GLY A 41 7.84 -25.57 27.19
CA GLY A 41 6.59 -25.11 27.80
C GLY A 41 6.69 -23.71 28.42
N ARG A 42 7.83 -23.35 29.02
CA ARG A 42 8.10 -21.98 29.51
C ARG A 42 8.32 -21.00 28.37
N MET A 43 9.11 -21.38 27.36
CA MET A 43 9.31 -20.58 26.15
C MET A 43 8.01 -20.42 25.33
N GLY A 44 7.18 -21.48 25.28
CA GLY A 44 5.86 -21.43 24.64
C GLY A 44 4.92 -20.46 25.34
N ARG A 45 4.86 -20.47 26.67
CA ARG A 45 4.07 -19.51 27.48
C ARG A 45 4.59 -18.08 27.37
N ALA A 46 5.90 -17.90 27.41
CA ALA A 46 6.51 -16.57 27.20
C ALA A 46 6.25 -16.06 25.77
N ARG A 47 6.34 -16.92 24.75
CA ARG A 47 5.95 -16.57 23.38
C ARG A 47 4.46 -16.27 23.25
N ALA A 48 3.58 -17.06 23.84
CA ALA A 48 2.14 -16.83 23.83
C ALA A 48 1.79 -15.53 24.56
N TRP A 49 2.45 -15.21 25.68
CA TRP A 49 2.30 -13.95 26.41
C TRP A 49 2.82 -12.75 25.58
N LEU A 50 3.98 -12.89 24.93
CA LEU A 50 4.51 -11.90 24.00
C LEU A 50 3.63 -11.73 22.76
N ASP A 51 3.05 -12.80 22.23
CA ASP A 51 2.12 -12.75 21.09
C ASP A 51 0.76 -12.16 21.49
N GLN A 52 0.32 -12.36 22.73
CA GLN A 52 -0.88 -11.75 23.29
C GLN A 52 -0.67 -10.23 23.54
N ARG A 53 0.48 -9.85 24.07
CA ARG A 53 0.89 -8.44 24.20
C ARG A 53 1.10 -7.78 22.83
N ARG A 54 1.57 -8.53 21.85
CA ARG A 54 1.77 -8.11 20.45
C ARG A 54 0.45 -7.99 19.67
N ARG A 55 -0.65 -8.63 20.12
CA ARG A 55 -2.00 -8.38 19.59
C ARG A 55 -2.43 -6.91 19.79
N TRP A 56 -1.98 -6.26 20.83
CA TRP A 56 -2.21 -4.84 21.10
C TRP A 56 -1.21 -3.91 20.38
N SER A 57 -0.08 -4.42 19.92
CA SER A 57 1.00 -3.60 19.34
C SER A 57 0.75 -3.12 17.91
N SER A 58 -0.14 -3.75 17.13
CA SER A 58 -0.41 -3.29 15.75
C SER A 58 -1.28 -2.03 15.67
N PRO A 59 -2.32 -1.85 16.51
CA PRO A 59 -3.02 -0.57 16.57
C PRO A 59 -2.18 0.52 17.25
N SER A 60 -1.39 0.18 18.28
CA SER A 60 -0.53 1.13 18.97
C SER A 60 0.62 1.63 18.08
N LEU A 61 1.23 0.79 17.26
CA LEU A 61 2.28 1.22 16.32
C LEU A 61 1.75 2.18 15.25
N ALA A 62 0.54 1.94 14.72
CA ALA A 62 -0.04 2.86 13.76
C ALA A 62 -0.51 4.16 14.45
N LEU A 63 -1.03 4.09 15.68
CA LEU A 63 -1.35 5.27 16.48
C LEU A 63 -0.07 6.02 16.88
N ALA A 64 0.99 5.32 17.26
CA ALA A 64 2.29 5.93 17.54
C ALA A 64 2.91 6.58 16.29
N ALA A 65 2.81 5.94 15.12
CA ALA A 65 3.26 6.52 13.86
C ALA A 65 2.44 7.76 13.47
N LEU A 66 1.13 7.74 13.69
CA LEU A 66 0.26 8.90 13.46
C LEU A 66 0.50 10.01 14.49
N ALA A 67 0.73 9.66 15.76
CA ALA A 67 1.10 10.63 16.79
C ALA A 67 2.48 11.25 16.52
N LEU A 68 3.45 10.43 16.10
CA LEU A 68 4.76 10.93 15.66
C LEU A 68 4.62 11.85 14.44
N ALA A 69 3.80 11.47 13.46
CA ALA A 69 3.49 12.30 12.30
C ALA A 69 2.84 13.63 12.73
N ALA A 70 1.92 13.61 13.69
CA ALA A 70 1.30 14.82 14.23
C ALA A 70 2.28 15.75 14.97
N ILE A 71 3.31 15.19 15.58
CA ILE A 71 4.33 15.95 16.33
C ILE A 71 5.42 16.51 15.39
N LEU A 72 5.69 15.87 14.24
CA LEU A 72 6.77 16.25 13.32
C LEU A 72 6.78 17.75 12.94
N PRO A 73 5.66 18.40 12.56
CA PRO A 73 5.69 19.83 12.19
C PRO A 73 5.97 20.77 13.36
N PHE A 74 5.72 20.34 14.61
CA PHE A 74 6.06 21.13 15.80
C PHE A 74 7.54 20.98 16.17
N LEU A 75 8.16 19.83 15.91
CA LEU A 75 9.60 19.63 16.14
C LEU A 75 10.46 20.57 15.31
N GLN A 76 10.00 20.98 14.13
CA GLN A 76 10.70 21.96 13.29
C GLN A 76 10.77 23.36 13.93
N ASP A 77 9.71 23.75 14.62
CA ASP A 77 9.63 25.08 15.23
C ASP A 77 10.41 25.14 16.55
N TRP A 78 10.65 23.99 17.19
CA TRP A 78 11.25 23.91 18.55
C TRP A 78 12.70 23.45 18.57
N PHE A 79 13.16 22.69 17.56
CA PHE A 79 14.52 22.18 17.50
C PHE A 79 15.26 22.64 16.23
N VAL A 80 16.49 23.15 16.41
CA VAL A 80 17.43 23.37 15.32
C VAL A 80 17.90 21.99 14.83
N LEU A 81 17.16 21.41 13.90
CA LEU A 81 17.50 20.12 13.30
C LEU A 81 18.68 20.28 12.34
N PRO A 82 19.55 19.26 12.19
CA PRO A 82 20.57 19.24 11.16
C PRO A 82 19.94 19.51 9.78
N GLY A 83 20.62 20.28 8.91
CA GLY A 83 20.05 20.78 7.65
C GLY A 83 19.48 19.70 6.72
N TRP A 84 20.02 18.48 6.73
CA TRP A 84 19.48 17.34 5.98
C TRP A 84 18.15 16.82 6.56
N LEU A 85 17.99 16.86 7.89
CA LEU A 85 16.74 16.45 8.54
C LEU A 85 15.67 17.54 8.40
N GLN A 86 16.08 18.81 8.44
CA GLN A 86 15.19 19.95 8.25
C GLN A 86 14.58 19.98 6.85
N ARG A 87 15.31 19.57 5.81
CA ARG A 87 14.77 19.42 4.44
C ARG A 87 13.70 18.33 4.34
N GLY A 88 13.99 17.14 4.86
CA GLY A 88 13.03 16.01 4.85
C GLY A 88 11.79 16.23 5.70
N THR A 89 11.84 17.14 6.66
CA THR A 89 10.69 17.50 7.51
C THR A 89 10.02 18.80 7.09
N SER A 90 10.41 19.42 5.95
CA SER A 90 9.73 20.62 5.45
C SER A 90 8.22 20.43 5.32
N SER A 91 7.42 21.47 5.54
CA SER A 91 5.96 21.38 5.48
C SER A 91 5.46 20.85 4.13
N THR A 92 6.17 21.19 3.04
CA THR A 92 5.90 20.71 1.69
C THR A 92 6.21 19.20 1.56
N ALA A 93 7.37 18.74 2.05
CA ALA A 93 7.74 17.33 2.00
C ALA A 93 6.79 16.45 2.83
N LEU A 94 6.40 16.94 4.02
CA LEU A 94 5.43 16.26 4.87
C LEU A 94 4.03 16.21 4.25
N ALA A 95 3.59 17.28 3.58
CA ALA A 95 2.31 17.30 2.88
C ALA A 95 2.33 16.33 1.68
N GLN A 96 3.42 16.29 0.91
CA GLN A 96 3.58 15.31 -0.16
C GLN A 96 3.59 13.87 0.38
N TRP A 97 4.32 13.62 1.47
CA TRP A 97 4.29 12.32 2.11
C TRP A 97 2.88 11.91 2.54
N ALA A 98 2.12 12.79 3.18
CA ALA A 98 0.76 12.49 3.60
C ALA A 98 -0.18 12.21 2.42
N LEU A 99 -0.01 12.93 1.29
CA LEU A 99 -0.73 12.69 0.05
C LEU A 99 -0.42 11.30 -0.53
N PHE A 100 0.87 10.98 -0.67
CA PHE A 100 1.27 9.68 -1.19
C PHE A 100 0.97 8.54 -0.22
N ALA A 101 0.97 8.79 1.10
CA ALA A 101 0.50 7.82 2.10
C ALA A 101 -0.99 7.53 1.92
N LEU A 102 -1.82 8.55 1.61
CA LEU A 102 -3.23 8.37 1.30
C LEU A 102 -3.40 7.51 0.04
N PHE A 103 -2.65 7.78 -1.03
CA PHE A 103 -2.67 6.96 -2.26
C PHE A 103 -2.21 5.52 -2.00
N ALA A 104 -1.12 5.34 -1.27
CA ALA A 104 -0.62 4.02 -0.91
C ALA A 104 -1.62 3.23 -0.06
N LEU A 105 -2.35 3.88 0.84
CA LEU A 105 -3.42 3.25 1.63
C LEU A 105 -4.58 2.79 0.75
N GLY A 106 -5.02 3.60 -0.22
CA GLY A 106 -6.06 3.21 -1.16
C GLY A 106 -5.66 2.04 -2.04
N LEU A 107 -4.47 2.11 -2.64
CA LEU A 107 -3.92 1.04 -3.46
C LEU A 107 -3.67 -0.24 -2.63
N ASN A 108 -3.30 -0.10 -1.35
CA ASN A 108 -3.11 -1.25 -0.46
C ASN A 108 -4.41 -2.04 -0.19
N VAL A 109 -5.59 -1.44 -0.35
CA VAL A 109 -6.86 -2.17 -0.32
C VAL A 109 -6.97 -3.07 -1.56
N VAL A 110 -6.65 -2.56 -2.74
CA VAL A 110 -6.75 -3.27 -4.01
C VAL A 110 -5.67 -4.36 -4.11
N VAL A 111 -4.40 -3.99 -3.96
CA VAL A 111 -3.26 -4.90 -4.09
C VAL A 111 -3.06 -5.75 -2.85
N GLY A 112 -3.14 -5.12 -1.69
CA GLY A 112 -2.79 -5.76 -0.42
C GLY A 112 -3.87 -6.67 0.15
N LEU A 113 -5.14 -6.25 0.12
CA LEU A 113 -6.26 -7.04 0.67
C LEU A 113 -6.92 -7.91 -0.40
N ALA A 114 -7.27 -7.35 -1.56
CA ALA A 114 -7.96 -8.09 -2.62
C ALA A 114 -7.02 -8.86 -3.56
N GLY A 115 -5.71 -8.58 -3.54
CA GLY A 115 -4.71 -9.28 -4.36
C GLY A 115 -4.76 -8.93 -5.85
N LEU A 116 -5.31 -7.76 -6.20
CA LEU A 116 -5.47 -7.30 -7.57
C LEU A 116 -4.35 -6.32 -7.90
N LEU A 117 -3.48 -6.65 -8.84
CA LEU A 117 -2.40 -5.75 -9.25
C LEU A 117 -2.98 -4.66 -10.17
N ASP A 118 -3.02 -3.43 -9.65
CA ASP A 118 -3.49 -2.24 -10.35
C ASP A 118 -2.32 -1.29 -10.62
N LEU A 119 -1.95 -1.15 -11.88
CA LEU A 119 -0.92 -0.22 -12.36
C LEU A 119 -1.53 1.06 -12.97
N GLY A 120 -2.85 1.15 -13.02
CA GLY A 120 -3.60 2.30 -13.54
C GLY A 120 -4.10 3.25 -12.46
N TYR A 121 -3.64 3.13 -11.24
CA TYR A 121 -4.13 3.88 -10.10
C TYR A 121 -4.05 5.41 -10.29
N VAL A 122 -3.07 5.88 -11.06
CA VAL A 122 -2.92 7.29 -11.44
C VAL A 122 -4.11 7.85 -12.21
N ALA A 123 -4.87 7.01 -12.94
CA ALA A 123 -6.09 7.43 -13.63
C ALA A 123 -7.13 8.00 -12.65
N PHE A 124 -7.35 7.34 -11.52
CA PHE A 124 -8.30 7.81 -10.51
C PHE A 124 -7.82 9.08 -9.81
N TRP A 125 -6.50 9.21 -9.62
CA TRP A 125 -5.89 10.44 -9.16
C TRP A 125 -6.15 11.58 -10.15
N ALA A 126 -5.91 11.38 -11.45
CA ALA A 126 -6.18 12.35 -12.50
C ALA A 126 -7.67 12.75 -12.53
N ILE A 127 -8.58 11.76 -12.52
CA ILE A 127 -10.04 12.00 -12.53
C ILE A 127 -10.45 12.89 -11.34
N GLY A 128 -9.97 12.60 -10.14
CA GLY A 128 -10.26 13.41 -8.96
C GLY A 128 -9.74 14.85 -9.10
N SER A 129 -8.55 15.00 -9.61
CA SER A 129 -7.88 16.27 -9.82
C SER A 129 -8.59 17.13 -10.87
N TYR A 130 -8.92 16.56 -12.03
CA TYR A 130 -9.67 17.26 -13.08
C TYR A 130 -11.09 17.57 -12.64
N THR A 131 -11.74 16.72 -11.85
CA THR A 131 -13.05 17.03 -11.27
C THR A 131 -12.97 18.28 -10.40
N ALA A 132 -11.92 18.42 -9.58
CA ALA A 132 -11.70 19.62 -8.78
C ALA A 132 -11.50 20.86 -9.65
N ALA A 133 -10.68 20.77 -10.69
CA ALA A 133 -10.41 21.86 -11.61
C ALA A 133 -11.67 22.33 -12.36
N LEU A 134 -12.49 21.38 -12.85
CA LEU A 134 -13.74 21.66 -13.56
C LEU A 134 -14.79 22.30 -12.63
N MET A 135 -15.01 21.71 -11.46
CA MET A 135 -16.05 22.17 -10.52
C MET A 135 -15.69 23.49 -9.82
N SER A 136 -14.41 23.83 -9.76
CA SER A 136 -13.94 25.10 -9.18
C SER A 136 -14.05 26.30 -10.11
N GLY A 137 -14.37 26.10 -11.39
CA GLY A 137 -14.40 27.14 -12.40
C GLY A 137 -13.01 27.56 -12.93
N ALA A 138 -11.94 26.89 -12.50
CA ALA A 138 -10.56 27.18 -12.90
C ALA A 138 -10.34 27.07 -14.42
N VAL A 139 -11.03 26.16 -15.10
CA VAL A 139 -10.99 25.99 -16.56
C VAL A 139 -11.47 27.25 -17.29
N GLY A 140 -12.61 27.83 -16.86
CA GLY A 140 -13.12 29.05 -17.43
C GLY A 140 -12.19 30.27 -17.22
N TYR A 141 -11.55 30.33 -16.05
CA TYR A 141 -10.58 31.34 -15.73
C TYR A 141 -9.30 31.20 -16.55
N SER A 142 -8.76 30.00 -16.68
CA SER A 142 -7.57 29.72 -17.49
C SER A 142 -7.79 30.09 -18.96
N ARG A 143 -8.97 29.75 -19.50
CA ARG A 143 -9.38 30.15 -20.86
C ARG A 143 -9.50 31.68 -21.02
N ALA A 144 -10.05 32.36 -20.02
CA ALA A 144 -10.16 33.80 -20.04
C ALA A 144 -8.78 34.48 -19.99
N ILE A 145 -7.79 33.93 -19.30
CA ILE A 145 -6.40 34.41 -19.35
C ILE A 145 -5.82 34.26 -20.76
N GLU A 146 -6.02 33.10 -21.39
CA GLU A 146 -5.50 32.81 -22.74
C GLU A 146 -6.08 33.84 -23.78
N THR A 147 -7.37 34.15 -23.70
CA THR A 147 -8.04 35.04 -24.65
C THR A 147 -7.84 36.51 -24.33
N ALA A 148 -7.59 36.89 -23.09
CA ALA A 148 -7.50 38.27 -22.64
C ALA A 148 -6.13 38.95 -22.91
N GLY A 149 -5.11 38.20 -23.31
CA GLY A 149 -3.77 38.75 -23.53
C GLY A 149 -3.16 39.35 -22.26
N SER A 150 -2.94 40.68 -22.23
CA SER A 150 -2.33 41.38 -21.09
C SER A 150 -3.30 41.76 -19.96
N ARG A 151 -4.60 41.55 -20.13
CA ARG A 151 -5.61 41.88 -19.10
C ARG A 151 -6.00 40.61 -18.34
N ILE A 152 -5.52 40.47 -17.10
CA ILE A 152 -5.87 39.36 -16.22
C ILE A 152 -7.35 39.52 -15.82
N PRO A 153 -8.25 38.58 -16.19
CA PRO A 153 -9.65 38.64 -15.81
C PRO A 153 -9.80 38.46 -14.27
N PRO A 154 -10.87 39.01 -13.69
CA PRO A 154 -11.13 38.79 -12.26
C PRO A 154 -11.34 37.30 -11.97
N LEU A 155 -10.85 36.82 -10.82
CA LEU A 155 -11.01 35.43 -10.38
C LEU A 155 -12.50 35.02 -10.43
N PRO A 156 -12.81 33.83 -10.94
CA PRO A 156 -14.18 33.37 -11.06
C PRO A 156 -14.88 33.39 -9.72
N THR A 157 -16.05 34.00 -9.68
CA THR A 157 -16.89 34.07 -8.48
C THR A 157 -17.60 32.73 -8.17
N TRP A 158 -17.54 31.80 -9.09
CA TRP A 158 -18.14 30.47 -8.96
C TRP A 158 -17.29 29.62 -8.00
N LYS A 159 -17.58 29.74 -6.73
CA LYS A 159 -17.03 28.88 -5.72
C LYS A 159 -18.09 27.86 -5.31
N MET A 160 -18.11 26.72 -5.99
CA MET A 160 -18.83 25.60 -5.43
C MET A 160 -18.26 25.30 -4.03
N TRP A 161 -19.12 25.06 -3.06
CA TRP A 161 -18.69 24.81 -1.71
C TRP A 161 -17.66 23.66 -1.72
N MET A 162 -16.47 23.93 -1.25
CA MET A 162 -15.30 23.08 -1.38
C MET A 162 -15.57 21.62 -0.99
N TRP A 163 -16.33 21.45 0.07
CA TRP A 163 -16.69 20.12 0.56
C TRP A 163 -17.60 19.35 -0.41
N LEU A 164 -18.39 20.06 -1.21
CA LEU A 164 -19.19 19.48 -2.27
C LEU A 164 -18.32 18.95 -3.41
N ILE A 165 -17.21 19.65 -3.73
CA ILE A 165 -16.22 19.16 -4.72
C ILE A 165 -15.62 17.84 -4.28
N PHE A 166 -15.29 17.66 -2.99
CA PHE A 166 -14.82 16.38 -2.47
C PHE A 166 -15.86 15.25 -2.65
N LEU A 167 -17.12 15.53 -2.37
CA LEU A 167 -18.20 14.54 -2.54
C LEU A 167 -18.41 14.18 -4.02
N VAL A 168 -18.42 15.17 -4.91
CA VAL A 168 -18.56 14.94 -6.35
C VAL A 168 -17.34 14.16 -6.88
N ALA A 169 -16.13 14.55 -6.54
CA ALA A 169 -14.93 13.84 -6.96
C ALA A 169 -14.87 12.41 -6.45
N LEU A 170 -15.33 12.18 -5.21
CA LEU A 170 -15.48 10.84 -4.65
C LEU A 170 -16.49 10.02 -5.47
N ALA A 171 -17.65 10.59 -5.79
CA ALA A 171 -18.68 9.90 -6.58
C ALA A 171 -18.19 9.59 -8.01
N VAL A 172 -17.55 10.55 -8.67
CA VAL A 172 -17.01 10.39 -10.03
C VAL A 172 -15.87 9.35 -10.03
N ALA A 173 -14.97 9.39 -9.06
CA ALA A 173 -13.87 8.41 -8.94
C ALA A 173 -14.40 6.99 -8.67
N VAL A 174 -15.40 6.84 -7.80
CA VAL A 174 -16.07 5.54 -7.54
C VAL A 174 -16.75 5.03 -8.81
N LEU A 175 -17.47 5.89 -9.53
CA LEU A 175 -18.11 5.54 -10.80
C LEU A 175 -17.07 5.10 -11.83
N ALA A 176 -15.98 5.84 -11.98
CA ALA A 176 -14.86 5.46 -12.84
C ALA A 176 -14.23 4.14 -12.40
N GLY A 177 -14.04 3.91 -11.11
CA GLY A 177 -13.53 2.65 -10.56
C GLY A 177 -14.42 1.44 -10.88
N ILE A 178 -15.72 1.62 -10.85
CA ILE A 178 -16.69 0.58 -11.23
C ILE A 178 -16.68 0.38 -12.75
N LEU A 179 -16.68 1.47 -13.53
CA LEU A 179 -16.75 1.42 -14.98
C LEU A 179 -15.49 0.82 -15.58
N LEU A 180 -14.31 1.22 -15.11
CA LEU A 180 -13.01 0.68 -15.55
C LEU A 180 -12.75 -0.72 -14.95
N GLY A 181 -13.18 -0.96 -13.71
CA GLY A 181 -13.08 -2.25 -13.04
C GLY A 181 -13.91 -3.34 -13.70
N SER A 182 -15.11 -3.03 -14.21
CA SER A 182 -16.03 -4.04 -14.73
C SER A 182 -15.48 -4.89 -15.88
N PRO A 183 -14.87 -4.36 -16.95
CA PRO A 183 -14.26 -5.16 -18.00
C PRO A 183 -12.97 -5.87 -17.56
N THR A 184 -12.18 -5.22 -16.67
CA THR A 184 -10.89 -5.76 -16.24
C THR A 184 -11.00 -6.96 -15.30
N LEU A 185 -12.12 -7.10 -14.59
CA LEU A 185 -12.34 -8.21 -13.66
C LEU A 185 -12.47 -9.59 -14.31
N ARG A 186 -12.66 -9.64 -15.62
CA ARG A 186 -12.61 -10.89 -16.39
C ARG A 186 -11.17 -11.38 -16.61
N LEU A 187 -10.20 -10.49 -16.42
CA LEU A 187 -8.77 -10.77 -16.60
C LEU A 187 -8.16 -11.22 -15.27
N ARG A 188 -7.14 -12.05 -15.34
CA ARG A 188 -6.46 -12.61 -14.16
C ARG A 188 -4.96 -12.29 -14.20
N GLY A 189 -4.40 -12.11 -13.01
CA GLY A 189 -2.96 -11.93 -12.84
C GLY A 189 -2.40 -10.73 -13.62
N ASP A 190 -1.36 -10.97 -14.41
CA ASP A 190 -0.59 -9.93 -15.10
C ASP A 190 -1.37 -9.22 -16.21
N TYR A 191 -2.37 -9.90 -16.83
CA TYR A 191 -3.23 -9.26 -17.83
C TYR A 191 -4.06 -8.11 -17.24
N LEU A 192 -4.50 -8.25 -15.98
CA LEU A 192 -5.18 -7.16 -15.27
C LEU A 192 -4.26 -5.95 -15.13
N ALA A 193 -3.00 -6.18 -14.74
CA ALA A 193 -2.02 -5.11 -14.57
C ALA A 193 -1.73 -4.35 -15.87
N ILE A 194 -1.60 -5.07 -16.99
CA ILE A 194 -1.36 -4.45 -18.32
C ILE A 194 -2.56 -3.60 -18.74
N VAL A 195 -3.79 -4.09 -18.54
CA VAL A 195 -4.99 -3.35 -18.95
C VAL A 195 -5.22 -2.13 -18.05
N THR A 196 -4.99 -2.23 -16.73
CA THR A 196 -5.09 -1.07 -15.84
C THR A 196 -4.03 -0.01 -16.16
N LEU A 197 -2.81 -0.42 -16.50
CA LEU A 197 -1.78 0.50 -16.99
C LEU A 197 -2.24 1.21 -18.27
N GLY A 198 -2.84 0.49 -19.23
CA GLY A 198 -3.42 1.08 -20.42
C GLY A 198 -4.51 2.11 -20.11
N PHE A 199 -5.35 1.87 -19.09
CA PHE A 199 -6.34 2.86 -18.65
C PHE A 199 -5.70 4.12 -18.09
N GLY A 200 -4.61 3.99 -17.32
CA GLY A 200 -3.86 5.15 -16.84
C GLY A 200 -3.44 6.05 -17.98
N GLU A 201 -2.87 5.44 -19.03
CA GLU A 201 -2.40 6.16 -20.21
C GLU A 201 -3.55 6.72 -21.07
N ILE A 202 -4.66 5.98 -21.20
CA ILE A 202 -5.86 6.47 -21.91
C ILE A 202 -6.39 7.74 -21.23
N ILE A 203 -6.52 7.79 -19.91
CA ILE A 203 -6.97 8.97 -19.20
C ILE A 203 -6.00 10.14 -19.39
N ARG A 204 -4.69 9.89 -19.32
CA ARG A 204 -3.67 10.92 -19.57
C ARG A 204 -3.76 11.48 -20.97
N LEU A 205 -3.81 10.60 -21.99
CA LEU A 205 -3.94 11.01 -23.40
C LEU A 205 -5.27 11.71 -23.68
N THR A 206 -6.36 11.26 -23.07
CA THR A 206 -7.66 11.93 -23.17
C THR A 206 -7.57 13.35 -22.60
N ALA A 207 -6.97 13.50 -21.43
CA ALA A 207 -6.76 14.81 -20.83
C ALA A 207 -5.84 15.70 -21.67
N ASN A 208 -4.88 15.13 -22.37
CA ASN A 208 -3.94 15.86 -23.24
C ASN A 208 -4.57 16.31 -24.56
N ASN A 209 -5.53 15.55 -25.10
CA ASN A 209 -6.13 15.82 -26.40
C ASN A 209 -7.52 16.51 -26.32
N LEU A 210 -8.08 16.65 -25.12
CA LEU A 210 -9.41 17.23 -24.94
C LEU A 210 -9.31 18.71 -24.58
N ASP A 211 -8.69 19.51 -25.47
CA ASP A 211 -8.44 20.95 -25.26
C ASP A 211 -9.71 21.74 -24.86
N SER A 212 -10.87 21.31 -25.39
CA SER A 212 -12.14 21.96 -25.09
C SER A 212 -12.56 21.89 -23.61
N ILE A 213 -12.06 20.93 -22.83
CA ILE A 213 -12.43 20.70 -21.42
C ILE A 213 -11.24 20.84 -20.49
N THR A 214 -10.10 20.23 -20.85
CA THR A 214 -8.92 20.11 -19.97
C THR A 214 -7.84 21.13 -20.28
N LEU A 215 -7.96 21.90 -21.37
CA LEU A 215 -6.94 22.79 -21.92
C LEU A 215 -5.65 22.05 -22.36
N GLY A 216 -5.73 20.74 -22.51
CA GLY A 216 -4.64 19.92 -23.02
C GLY A 216 -3.29 20.14 -22.33
N PRO A 217 -2.18 20.25 -23.12
CA PRO A 217 -0.83 20.44 -22.61
C PRO A 217 -0.60 21.76 -21.88
N GLN A 218 -1.41 22.78 -22.14
CA GLN A 218 -1.27 24.10 -21.48
C GLN A 218 -1.55 24.02 -19.99
N GLY A 219 -2.43 23.09 -19.59
CA GLY A 219 -2.83 22.88 -18.21
C GLY A 219 -3.82 23.93 -17.68
N ILE A 220 -4.31 23.69 -16.48
CA ILE A 220 -5.28 24.51 -15.78
C ILE A 220 -4.58 25.21 -14.63
N VAL A 221 -4.65 26.54 -14.58
CA VAL A 221 -4.08 27.38 -13.52
C VAL A 221 -5.16 27.94 -12.59
N SER A 222 -4.74 28.44 -11.44
CA SER A 222 -5.61 29.16 -10.49
C SER A 222 -6.76 28.31 -9.92
N ILE A 223 -6.46 27.05 -9.59
CA ILE A 223 -7.39 26.18 -8.87
C ILE A 223 -7.54 26.72 -7.44
N PRO A 224 -8.74 27.11 -7.02
CA PRO A 224 -8.92 27.79 -5.75
C PRO A 224 -8.61 26.86 -4.56
N HIS A 225 -7.99 27.46 -3.54
CA HIS A 225 -7.66 26.76 -2.29
C HIS A 225 -8.92 26.55 -1.43
N PRO A 226 -8.91 25.54 -0.55
CA PRO A 226 -9.99 25.33 0.40
C PRO A 226 -10.15 26.52 1.33
N GLY A 227 -11.39 26.85 1.64
CA GLY A 227 -11.73 27.89 2.62
C GLY A 227 -12.94 27.48 3.44
N ILE A 228 -12.86 27.63 4.75
CA ILE A 228 -14.00 27.46 5.66
C ILE A 228 -14.34 28.85 6.19
N ARG A 229 -15.57 29.30 5.92
CA ARG A 229 -16.11 30.51 6.49
C ARG A 229 -17.26 30.13 7.42
N ILE A 230 -17.02 30.18 8.73
CA ILE A 230 -18.04 29.91 9.74
C ILE A 230 -18.05 31.12 10.68
N GLY A 231 -19.17 31.89 10.71
CA GLY A 231 -19.45 32.88 11.74
C GLY A 231 -18.36 33.96 11.98
N GLY A 232 -17.70 34.46 10.91
CA GLY A 232 -16.65 35.47 11.04
C GLY A 232 -15.21 34.93 11.14
N LEU A 233 -14.99 33.65 11.41
CA LEU A 233 -13.69 32.99 11.27
C LEU A 233 -13.51 32.55 9.81
N SER A 234 -12.57 33.19 9.11
CA SER A 234 -12.15 32.79 7.76
C SER A 234 -10.84 32.00 7.84
N LEU A 235 -10.92 30.68 7.88
CA LEU A 235 -9.78 29.79 7.68
C LEU A 235 -9.58 29.64 6.15
N GLN A 236 -8.64 30.37 5.60
CA GLN A 236 -8.21 30.20 4.21
C GLN A 236 -6.91 29.40 4.18
N TRP A 237 -6.82 28.43 3.28
CA TRP A 237 -5.59 27.73 2.97
C TRP A 237 -4.81 28.53 1.94
N GLY A 238 -3.49 28.63 2.10
CA GLY A 238 -2.61 29.32 1.15
C GLY A 238 -2.02 28.34 0.12
N THR A 239 -0.93 28.74 -0.52
CA THR A 239 -0.19 27.96 -1.50
C THR A 239 0.56 26.76 -0.87
N LEU A 240 1.34 26.04 -1.68
CA LEU A 240 2.07 24.81 -1.42
C LEU A 240 2.77 24.69 -0.03
N THR A 241 3.22 25.81 0.53
CA THR A 241 3.97 25.85 1.80
C THR A 241 3.08 25.92 3.05
N ASP A 242 1.75 25.89 2.90
CA ASP A 242 0.88 26.02 4.05
C ASP A 242 0.81 24.72 4.86
N LYS A 243 1.25 24.78 6.11
CA LYS A 243 1.15 23.65 7.08
C LYS A 243 -0.29 23.12 7.22
N LYS A 244 -1.29 23.91 6.84
CA LYS A 244 -2.70 23.52 6.89
C LYS A 244 -3.03 22.36 5.91
N TYR A 245 -2.36 22.28 4.74
CA TYR A 245 -2.55 21.13 3.83
C TYR A 245 -2.05 19.82 4.44
N TYR A 246 -0.94 19.87 5.16
CA TYR A 246 -0.47 18.71 5.90
C TYR A 246 -1.50 18.18 6.89
N TRP A 247 -2.11 19.09 7.68
CA TRP A 247 -3.13 18.71 8.67
C TRP A 247 -4.39 18.16 8.01
N LEU A 248 -4.82 18.76 6.89
CA LEU A 248 -5.95 18.26 6.10
C LEU A 248 -5.69 16.84 5.59
N LEU A 249 -4.53 16.61 4.97
CA LEU A 249 -4.13 15.30 4.46
C LEU A 249 -3.95 14.28 5.59
N LEU A 250 -3.35 14.67 6.70
CA LEU A 250 -3.22 13.81 7.87
C LEU A 250 -4.60 13.39 8.41
N GLY A 251 -5.56 14.31 8.43
CA GLY A 251 -6.95 14.01 8.77
C GLY A 251 -7.56 12.95 7.85
N PHE A 252 -7.35 13.05 6.53
CA PHE A 252 -7.79 12.04 5.58
C PHE A 252 -7.05 10.71 5.76
N VAL A 253 -5.73 10.72 6.01
CA VAL A 253 -4.96 9.51 6.30
C VAL A 253 -5.52 8.79 7.54
N VAL A 254 -5.79 9.53 8.63
CA VAL A 254 -6.39 8.96 9.85
C VAL A 254 -7.76 8.36 9.56
N LEU A 255 -8.63 9.11 8.86
CA LEU A 255 -9.96 8.64 8.47
C LEU A 255 -9.86 7.34 7.66
N TRP A 256 -8.92 7.30 6.69
CA TRP A 256 -8.71 6.13 5.84
C TRP A 256 -8.14 4.94 6.59
N VAL A 257 -7.22 5.16 7.51
CA VAL A 257 -6.69 4.11 8.40
C VAL A 257 -7.81 3.48 9.23
N ILE A 258 -8.73 4.30 9.76
CA ILE A 258 -9.90 3.80 10.49
C ILE A 258 -10.81 3.00 9.56
N ALA A 259 -11.15 3.54 8.38
CA ALA A 259 -12.00 2.89 7.39
C ALA A 259 -11.43 1.52 6.95
N ILE A 260 -10.13 1.45 6.61
CA ILE A 260 -9.48 0.20 6.21
C ILE A 260 -9.51 -0.83 7.34
N ARG A 261 -9.31 -0.41 8.59
CA ARG A 261 -9.38 -1.34 9.74
C ARG A 261 -10.77 -1.90 9.96
N LEU A 262 -11.81 -1.07 9.80
CA LEU A 262 -13.19 -1.52 9.88
C LEU A 262 -13.50 -2.50 8.74
N LEU A 263 -13.03 -2.20 7.53
CA LEU A 263 -13.17 -3.07 6.35
C LEU A 263 -12.42 -4.40 6.52
N ASP A 264 -11.17 -4.41 6.99
CA ASP A 264 -10.37 -5.63 7.19
C ASP A 264 -11.04 -6.60 8.18
N ASN A 265 -11.71 -6.08 9.21
CA ASN A 265 -12.44 -6.89 10.19
C ASN A 265 -13.87 -7.24 9.77
N SER A 266 -14.37 -6.70 8.65
CA SER A 266 -15.73 -6.91 8.14
C SER A 266 -15.88 -8.22 7.36
N ARG A 267 -17.12 -8.51 6.91
CA ARG A 267 -17.40 -9.62 5.99
C ARG A 267 -16.71 -9.40 4.64
N ILE A 268 -16.63 -8.15 4.19
CA ILE A 268 -16.01 -7.76 2.93
C ILE A 268 -14.48 -8.04 2.97
N GLY A 269 -13.80 -7.65 4.04
CA GLY A 269 -12.37 -7.90 4.19
C GLY A 269 -12.04 -9.40 4.21
N ARG A 270 -12.86 -10.22 4.88
CA ARG A 270 -12.70 -11.68 4.84
C ARG A 270 -12.91 -12.27 3.45
N ALA A 271 -13.89 -11.76 2.70
CA ALA A 271 -14.12 -12.17 1.32
C ALA A 271 -12.92 -11.82 0.41
N TRP A 272 -12.34 -10.63 0.55
CA TRP A 272 -11.14 -10.25 -0.21
C TRP A 272 -9.95 -11.17 0.07
N VAL A 273 -9.72 -11.51 1.33
CA VAL A 273 -8.65 -12.45 1.69
C VAL A 273 -8.87 -13.81 1.05
N ALA A 274 -10.10 -14.34 1.10
CA ALA A 274 -10.43 -15.61 0.46
C ALA A 274 -10.21 -15.57 -1.07
N ILE A 275 -10.61 -14.48 -1.74
CA ILE A 275 -10.39 -14.28 -3.18
C ILE A 275 -8.90 -14.22 -3.51
N ARG A 276 -8.10 -13.57 -2.67
CA ARG A 276 -6.66 -13.44 -2.86
C ARG A 276 -5.93 -14.77 -2.72
N GLU A 277 -6.38 -15.65 -1.83
CA GLU A 277 -5.79 -16.99 -1.64
C GLU A 277 -6.15 -17.93 -2.79
N ASP A 278 -7.44 -18.08 -3.07
CA ASP A 278 -7.95 -18.88 -4.20
C ASP A 278 -9.33 -18.35 -4.65
N GLU A 279 -9.37 -17.78 -5.84
CA GLU A 279 -10.58 -17.21 -6.42
C GLU A 279 -11.64 -18.27 -6.71
N VAL A 280 -11.21 -19.46 -7.17
CA VAL A 280 -12.13 -20.55 -7.53
C VAL A 280 -12.75 -21.17 -6.28
N ALA A 281 -11.94 -21.40 -5.25
CA ALA A 281 -12.41 -21.90 -3.96
C ALA A 281 -13.35 -20.89 -3.29
N ALA A 282 -13.04 -19.59 -3.32
CA ALA A 282 -13.91 -18.55 -2.78
C ALA A 282 -15.28 -18.51 -3.49
N ALA A 283 -15.28 -18.62 -4.83
CA ALA A 283 -16.51 -18.68 -5.61
C ALA A 283 -17.37 -19.92 -5.25
N SER A 284 -16.72 -21.09 -5.08
CA SER A 284 -17.39 -22.34 -4.70
C SER A 284 -18.03 -22.27 -3.30
N MET A 285 -17.46 -21.44 -2.42
CA MET A 285 -18.01 -21.16 -1.09
C MET A 285 -19.09 -20.06 -1.08
N GLY A 286 -19.54 -19.59 -2.27
CA GLY A 286 -20.63 -18.63 -2.42
C GLY A 286 -20.21 -17.16 -2.31
N VAL A 287 -18.90 -16.85 -2.34
CA VAL A 287 -18.44 -15.47 -2.36
C VAL A 287 -18.70 -14.85 -3.74
N PRO A 288 -19.40 -13.69 -3.83
CA PRO A 288 -19.67 -13.03 -5.10
C PRO A 288 -18.40 -12.27 -5.58
N VAL A 289 -17.47 -13.01 -6.18
CA VAL A 289 -16.11 -12.55 -6.53
C VAL A 289 -16.11 -11.24 -7.31
N VAL A 290 -16.93 -11.12 -8.37
CA VAL A 290 -17.00 -9.91 -9.21
C VAL A 290 -17.39 -8.69 -8.38
N ARG A 291 -18.42 -8.80 -7.55
CA ARG A 291 -18.87 -7.67 -6.70
C ARG A 291 -17.81 -7.26 -5.68
N MET A 292 -17.11 -8.23 -5.11
CA MET A 292 -16.06 -7.96 -4.12
C MET A 292 -14.83 -7.30 -4.75
N LYS A 293 -14.45 -7.73 -5.95
CA LYS A 293 -13.37 -7.08 -6.71
C LYS A 293 -13.75 -5.65 -7.11
N LEU A 294 -14.96 -5.43 -7.62
CA LEU A 294 -15.48 -4.08 -7.93
C LEU A 294 -15.47 -3.17 -6.70
N ALA A 295 -15.87 -3.69 -5.54
CA ALA A 295 -15.85 -2.93 -4.30
C ALA A 295 -14.40 -2.51 -3.91
N ALA A 296 -13.40 -3.38 -4.12
CA ALA A 296 -12.01 -3.04 -3.87
C ALA A 296 -11.53 -1.91 -4.79
N PHE A 297 -11.82 -2.00 -6.10
CA PHE A 297 -11.51 -0.95 -7.07
C PHE A 297 -12.20 0.38 -6.73
N ALA A 298 -13.51 0.34 -6.39
CA ALA A 298 -14.27 1.52 -6.01
C ALA A 298 -13.68 2.24 -4.79
N ILE A 299 -13.24 1.49 -3.77
CA ILE A 299 -12.62 2.04 -2.57
C ILE A 299 -11.23 2.61 -2.87
N GLY A 300 -10.43 1.91 -3.70
CA GLY A 300 -9.14 2.42 -4.17
C GLY A 300 -9.32 3.73 -4.95
N ALA A 301 -10.23 3.75 -5.91
CA ALA A 301 -10.55 4.92 -6.72
C ALA A 301 -11.06 6.10 -5.88
N CYS A 302 -11.91 5.83 -4.89
CA CYS A 302 -12.40 6.83 -3.94
C CYS A 302 -11.24 7.55 -3.23
N THR A 303 -10.25 6.79 -2.75
CA THR A 303 -9.07 7.35 -2.09
C THR A 303 -8.23 8.21 -3.02
N ALA A 304 -8.00 7.71 -4.24
CA ALA A 304 -7.25 8.43 -5.26
C ALA A 304 -7.98 9.72 -5.69
N GLY A 305 -9.31 9.65 -5.84
CA GLY A 305 -10.13 10.81 -6.18
C GLY A 305 -10.05 11.91 -5.14
N VAL A 306 -10.23 11.58 -3.86
CA VAL A 306 -10.12 12.54 -2.75
C VAL A 306 -8.70 13.14 -2.67
N GLY A 307 -7.66 12.30 -2.75
CA GLY A 307 -6.28 12.77 -2.80
C GLY A 307 -5.99 13.66 -4.01
N GLY A 308 -6.59 13.34 -5.15
CA GLY A 308 -6.51 14.14 -6.38
C GLY A 308 -7.08 15.55 -6.20
N VAL A 309 -8.22 15.71 -5.53
CA VAL A 309 -8.77 17.04 -5.21
C VAL A 309 -7.79 17.86 -4.38
N VAL A 310 -7.22 17.26 -3.30
CA VAL A 310 -6.26 17.98 -2.45
C VAL A 310 -5.00 18.33 -3.24
N PHE A 311 -4.52 17.43 -4.08
CA PHE A 311 -3.36 17.66 -4.94
C PHE A 311 -3.58 18.86 -5.87
N ALA A 312 -4.71 18.89 -6.60
CA ALA A 312 -5.05 19.96 -7.52
C ALA A 312 -5.06 21.33 -6.85
N GLN A 313 -5.59 21.38 -5.65
CA GLN A 313 -5.70 22.61 -4.88
C GLN A 313 -4.38 23.02 -4.21
N GLN A 314 -3.58 22.06 -3.79
CA GLN A 314 -2.26 22.29 -3.20
C GLN A 314 -1.28 22.84 -4.24
N THR A 315 -1.29 22.28 -5.47
CA THR A 315 -0.39 22.68 -6.54
C THR A 315 -0.85 23.95 -7.26
N ASN A 316 -2.15 24.29 -7.19
CA ASN A 316 -2.77 25.40 -7.89
C ASN A 316 -2.59 25.37 -9.43
N PHE A 317 -2.05 24.28 -9.95
CA PHE A 317 -1.76 24.02 -11.36
C PHE A 317 -1.93 22.55 -11.68
N MET A 318 -2.50 22.26 -12.85
CA MET A 318 -2.72 20.91 -13.34
C MET A 318 -2.28 20.78 -14.78
N ASN A 319 -1.51 19.71 -15.05
CA ASN A 319 -1.04 19.34 -16.37
C ASN A 319 -1.22 17.82 -16.56
N PRO A 320 -1.66 17.33 -17.73
CA PRO A 320 -1.74 15.90 -18.03
C PRO A 320 -0.43 15.13 -17.81
N ASP A 321 0.72 15.77 -18.06
CA ASP A 321 2.04 15.15 -17.89
C ASP A 321 2.42 14.86 -16.42
N THR A 322 1.65 15.37 -15.47
CA THR A 322 1.79 14.99 -14.04
C THR A 322 1.35 13.54 -13.80
N PHE A 323 0.42 13.02 -14.60
CA PHE A 323 -0.22 11.72 -14.41
C PHE A 323 0.43 10.62 -15.24
N THR A 324 1.75 10.48 -15.13
CA THR A 324 2.51 9.47 -15.88
C THR A 324 2.42 8.09 -15.25
N ILE A 325 2.73 7.07 -16.05
CA ILE A 325 2.89 5.68 -15.59
C ILE A 325 3.90 5.58 -14.44
N ILE A 326 4.96 6.40 -14.47
CA ILE A 326 6.00 6.40 -13.43
C ILE A 326 5.39 6.69 -12.05
N GLN A 327 4.44 7.62 -11.96
CA GLN A 327 3.76 7.94 -10.70
C GLN A 327 2.95 6.73 -10.18
N SER A 328 2.28 6.01 -11.09
CA SER A 328 1.54 4.79 -10.72
C SER A 328 2.47 3.71 -10.18
N VAL A 329 3.60 3.48 -10.88
CA VAL A 329 4.63 2.52 -10.44
C VAL A 329 5.21 2.92 -9.09
N LEU A 330 5.48 4.20 -8.85
CA LEU A 330 5.97 4.68 -7.55
C LEU A 330 4.99 4.39 -6.41
N ILE A 331 3.67 4.59 -6.64
CA ILE A 331 2.65 4.28 -5.62
C ILE A 331 2.60 2.76 -5.35
N VAL A 332 2.72 1.93 -6.39
CA VAL A 332 2.83 0.46 -6.22
C VAL A 332 4.09 0.10 -5.43
N CYS A 333 5.24 0.71 -5.76
CA CYS A 333 6.49 0.50 -5.02
C CYS A 333 6.36 0.86 -3.53
N MET A 334 5.63 1.95 -3.19
CA MET A 334 5.35 2.31 -1.79
C MET A 334 4.63 1.19 -1.03
N VAL A 335 3.64 0.56 -1.67
CA VAL A 335 2.87 -0.54 -1.07
C VAL A 335 3.71 -1.82 -0.98
N VAL A 336 4.49 -2.13 -2.00
CA VAL A 336 5.32 -3.36 -2.05
C VAL A 336 6.46 -3.29 -1.04
N ILE A 337 7.23 -2.18 -1.06
CA ILE A 337 8.37 -1.97 -0.15
C ILE A 337 7.88 -1.82 1.29
N GLY A 338 6.78 -1.12 1.49
CA GLY A 338 6.16 -0.99 2.80
C GLY A 338 5.69 -2.32 3.37
N GLY A 339 5.14 -3.19 2.54
CA GLY A 339 4.60 -4.51 2.84
C GLY A 339 3.10 -4.60 2.51
N MET A 340 2.79 -5.35 1.46
CA MET A 340 1.42 -5.55 0.96
C MET A 340 0.48 -6.06 2.04
N GLY A 341 -0.71 -5.46 2.15
CA GLY A 341 -1.72 -5.82 3.15
C GLY A 341 -1.44 -5.27 4.56
N SER A 342 -0.44 -4.40 4.72
CA SER A 342 -0.11 -3.75 6.00
C SER A 342 -0.38 -2.25 5.91
N VAL A 343 -1.31 -1.74 6.73
CA VAL A 343 -1.63 -0.30 6.81
C VAL A 343 -0.40 0.51 7.24
N ALA A 344 0.30 0.05 8.29
CA ALA A 344 1.53 0.70 8.74
C ALA A 344 2.65 0.60 7.70
N GLY A 345 2.71 -0.54 6.98
CA GLY A 345 3.65 -0.72 5.87
C GLY A 345 3.45 0.31 4.77
N ALA A 346 2.22 0.50 4.30
CA ALA A 346 1.91 1.47 3.24
C ALA A 346 2.33 2.90 3.63
N ILE A 347 2.07 3.33 4.87
CA ILE A 347 2.48 4.65 5.38
C ILE A 347 4.00 4.80 5.42
N VAL A 348 4.72 3.78 5.92
CA VAL A 348 6.19 3.81 6.01
C VAL A 348 6.81 3.70 4.61
N GLY A 349 6.25 2.89 3.72
CA GLY A 349 6.69 2.81 2.32
C GLY A 349 6.53 4.14 1.58
N ALA A 350 5.40 4.83 1.79
CA ALA A 350 5.20 6.18 1.28
C ALA A 350 6.23 7.15 1.86
N ALA A 351 6.50 7.11 3.17
CA ALA A 351 7.52 7.95 3.79
C ALA A 351 8.91 7.73 3.18
N LEU A 352 9.28 6.47 2.99
CA LEU A 352 10.58 6.13 2.43
C LEU A 352 10.72 6.68 1.00
N ILE A 353 9.72 6.46 0.14
CA ILE A 353 9.81 6.89 -1.27
C ILE A 353 9.72 8.41 -1.42
N THR A 354 8.95 9.10 -0.58
CA THR A 354 8.77 10.55 -0.70
C THR A 354 9.82 11.36 0.05
N LEU A 355 10.19 10.95 1.27
CA LEU A 355 11.11 11.73 2.11
C LEU A 355 12.57 11.42 1.82
N LEU A 356 12.91 10.19 1.39
CA LEU A 356 14.30 9.81 1.13
C LEU A 356 14.97 10.68 0.06
N PRO A 357 14.37 10.93 -1.12
CA PRO A 357 14.97 11.82 -2.11
C PRO A 357 15.12 13.26 -1.62
N GLU A 358 14.22 13.73 -0.74
CA GLU A 358 14.27 15.07 -0.19
C GLU A 358 15.40 15.23 0.83
N VAL A 359 15.64 14.20 1.64
CA VAL A 359 16.79 14.13 2.57
C VAL A 359 18.10 14.18 1.80
N PHE A 360 18.21 13.45 0.68
CA PHE A 360 19.40 13.40 -0.18
C PHE A 360 19.47 14.53 -1.22
N ARG A 361 18.63 15.53 -1.15
CA ARG A 361 18.63 16.67 -2.07
C ARG A 361 19.98 17.40 -2.13
N GLY A 362 20.81 17.29 -1.10
CA GLY A 362 22.18 17.82 -1.09
C GLY A 362 23.17 17.05 -1.98
N LEU A 363 22.80 15.88 -2.49
CA LEU A 363 23.60 15.05 -3.40
C LEU A 363 23.05 15.17 -4.83
N GLU A 364 22.88 16.39 -5.35
CA GLU A 364 22.11 16.75 -6.55
C GLU A 364 22.19 15.74 -7.70
N ASP A 365 23.38 15.33 -8.11
CA ASP A 365 23.59 14.43 -9.25
C ASP A 365 23.33 12.94 -8.92
N TYR A 366 23.56 12.53 -7.68
CA TYR A 366 23.52 11.11 -7.29
C TYR A 366 22.24 10.70 -6.58
N ARG A 367 21.33 11.63 -6.27
CA ARG A 367 20.12 11.36 -5.45
C ARG A 367 19.24 10.24 -6.01
N PHE A 368 19.03 10.21 -7.33
CA PHE A 368 18.20 9.18 -7.97
C PHE A 368 18.91 7.82 -8.02
N PHE A 369 20.24 7.81 -8.16
CA PHE A 369 21.03 6.59 -8.10
C PHE A 369 20.99 5.97 -6.69
N VAL A 370 21.25 6.78 -5.65
CA VAL A 370 21.18 6.36 -4.24
C VAL A 370 19.79 5.86 -3.90
N PHE A 371 18.75 6.56 -4.35
CA PHE A 371 17.38 6.18 -4.16
C PHE A 371 17.05 4.84 -4.82
N GLY A 372 17.38 4.66 -6.11
CA GLY A 372 17.19 3.40 -6.83
C GLY A 372 17.94 2.24 -6.19
N LEU A 373 19.19 2.46 -5.79
CA LEU A 373 20.01 1.47 -5.09
C LEU A 373 19.39 1.08 -3.75
N ALA A 374 18.90 2.05 -2.97
CA ALA A 374 18.23 1.78 -1.68
C ALA A 374 16.97 0.91 -1.87
N ILE A 375 16.17 1.20 -2.90
CA ILE A 375 14.97 0.40 -3.23
C ILE A 375 15.38 -1.05 -3.56
N VAL A 376 16.37 -1.23 -4.44
CA VAL A 376 16.85 -2.57 -4.84
C VAL A 376 17.38 -3.34 -3.62
N LEU A 377 18.18 -2.70 -2.78
CA LEU A 377 18.70 -3.33 -1.56
C LEU A 377 17.56 -3.76 -0.61
N ILE A 378 16.57 -2.90 -0.41
CA ILE A 378 15.40 -3.25 0.43
C ILE A 378 14.67 -4.46 -0.16
N MET A 379 14.44 -4.49 -1.48
CA MET A 379 13.73 -5.60 -2.14
C MET A 379 14.53 -6.91 -2.07
N VAL A 380 15.86 -6.86 -2.20
CA VAL A 380 16.74 -8.05 -2.12
C VAL A 380 16.82 -8.58 -0.69
N PHE A 381 17.06 -7.70 0.30
CA PHE A 381 17.25 -8.14 1.70
C PHE A 381 15.93 -8.35 2.46
N ARG A 382 14.84 -7.69 2.05
CA ARG A 382 13.52 -7.75 2.69
C ARG A 382 12.38 -7.91 1.69
N PRO A 383 12.29 -9.04 0.96
CA PRO A 383 11.25 -9.25 -0.05
C PRO A 383 9.82 -9.28 0.53
N GLN A 384 9.72 -9.40 1.87
CA GLN A 384 8.43 -9.35 2.59
C GLN A 384 7.94 -7.92 2.82
N GLY A 385 8.75 -6.91 2.50
CA GLY A 385 8.53 -5.51 2.84
C GLY A 385 9.03 -5.15 4.24
N LEU A 386 9.07 -3.83 4.52
CA LEU A 386 9.58 -3.29 5.80
C LEU A 386 8.71 -3.72 6.98
N ILE A 387 7.38 -3.62 6.83
CA ILE A 387 6.40 -3.98 7.87
C ILE A 387 5.36 -4.93 7.27
N PRO A 388 5.70 -6.22 7.09
CA PRO A 388 4.80 -7.19 6.47
C PRO A 388 3.56 -7.44 7.33
N SER A 389 2.43 -7.71 6.69
CA SER A 389 1.20 -8.09 7.36
C SER A 389 1.38 -9.40 8.15
N ARG A 390 0.62 -9.57 9.24
CA ARG A 390 0.69 -10.78 10.07
C ARG A 390 0.33 -12.04 9.29
N ARG A 391 -0.62 -11.91 8.36
CA ARG A 391 -1.10 -13.01 7.51
C ARG A 391 0.04 -13.49 6.61
N ARG A 392 0.72 -12.60 5.89
CA ARG A 392 1.85 -12.94 5.03
C ARG A 392 3.03 -13.56 5.80
N LYS A 393 3.25 -13.15 7.06
CA LYS A 393 4.23 -13.83 7.94
C LYS A 393 3.83 -15.25 8.30
N ALA A 394 2.53 -15.52 8.46
CA ALA A 394 2.01 -16.85 8.75
C ALA A 394 2.11 -17.78 7.53
N GLU A 395 1.73 -17.28 6.35
CA GLU A 395 1.84 -17.99 5.06
C GLU A 395 3.28 -18.47 4.80
N LEU A 396 4.26 -17.58 4.93
CA LEU A 396 5.67 -17.89 4.72
C LEU A 396 6.27 -18.84 5.77
N ARG A 397 5.67 -18.90 6.97
CA ARG A 397 6.08 -19.89 7.99
C ARG A 397 5.39 -21.24 7.82
N GLY A 398 4.17 -21.23 7.31
CA GLY A 398 3.39 -22.46 7.05
C GLY A 398 3.89 -23.23 5.84
N GLY A 399 4.25 -22.59 4.76
CA GLY A 399 4.77 -23.21 3.54
C GLY A 399 6.02 -24.05 3.79
N GLY A 400 6.97 -23.55 4.56
CA GLY A 400 8.19 -24.30 4.88
C GLY A 400 7.95 -25.58 5.70
N VAL A 401 6.91 -25.62 6.54
CA VAL A 401 6.56 -26.81 7.33
C VAL A 401 5.86 -27.85 6.46
N VAL A 402 4.99 -27.41 5.57
CA VAL A 402 4.26 -28.31 4.65
C VAL A 402 5.21 -28.92 3.62
N ASP A 403 6.12 -28.13 3.04
CA ASP A 403 7.13 -28.62 2.10
C ASP A 403 8.08 -29.64 2.77
N GLN A 404 8.45 -29.38 4.02
CA GLN A 404 9.30 -30.28 4.77
C GLN A 404 8.58 -31.58 5.12
N GLN A 405 7.29 -31.53 5.46
CA GLN A 405 6.46 -32.73 5.69
C GLN A 405 6.20 -33.50 4.40
N LEU A 406 5.97 -32.83 3.26
CA LEU A 406 5.82 -33.47 1.96
C LEU A 406 7.14 -34.14 1.51
N TYR A 407 8.28 -33.46 1.70
CA TYR A 407 9.59 -34.00 1.41
C TYR A 407 9.90 -35.24 2.29
N GLU A 408 9.61 -35.20 3.59
CA GLU A 408 9.74 -36.31 4.50
C GLU A 408 8.80 -37.49 4.16
N ALA A 409 7.55 -37.18 3.75
CA ALA A 409 6.58 -38.19 3.32
C ALA A 409 6.98 -38.88 2.00
N GLN A 410 7.49 -38.13 1.02
CA GLN A 410 7.99 -38.67 -0.24
C GLN A 410 9.23 -39.57 -0.05
N HIS A 411 10.13 -39.22 0.88
CA HIS A 411 11.34 -40.01 1.14
C HIS A 411 11.11 -41.14 2.12
N ALA A 412 10.05 -41.07 2.96
CA ALA A 412 9.63 -42.17 3.81
C ALA A 412 8.93 -43.31 3.02
N GLY A 413 8.22 -42.96 1.94
CA GLY A 413 7.58 -43.94 1.04
C GLY A 413 8.54 -44.70 0.12
N GLY A 414 9.76 -44.16 -0.12
CA GLY A 414 10.78 -44.81 -0.97
C GLY A 414 11.67 -45.84 -0.26
N ALA A 415 11.60 -45.96 1.06
CA ALA A 415 12.44 -46.88 1.84
C ALA A 415 11.80 -48.29 2.08
N GLY A 416 10.67 -48.55 1.46
CA GLY A 416 9.88 -49.80 1.61
C GLY A 416 9.71 -50.61 0.34
N ARG A 417 10.58 -50.43 -0.68
CA ARG A 417 10.63 -51.30 -1.86
C ARG A 417 12.00 -51.98 -1.98
#